data_2fd391225bd3f57ddd0ce3fe7635a14b
#
_entry.id   2fd391225bd3f57ddd0ce3fe7635a14b
#
_cell.length_a   1.000
_cell.length_b   1.000
_cell.length_c   1.000
_cell.angle_alpha   90.00
_cell.angle_beta   90.00
_cell.angle_gamma   90.00
#
_symmetry.space_group_name_H-M   'P 1'
#
loop_
_entity.id
_entity.type
_entity.pdbx_description
1 polymer ?
#
loop_
_entity_poly.entity_id
_entity_poly.type
_entity_poly.pdbx_seq_one_letter_code
_entity_poly.pdbx_strand_id
1 'polypeptide(L)'
;MNRTDRLLSLIVELQAKHWQRAEDLAATFEVSKRTIYRDMLALMELGVPVISSPGEGYALDEGYFLPPLSFNTDESIVLLLGTDFMQQTFDAQYQSAARSATSKIRAVLSQRLRDEVDDLQTSMRFIAVNPSDSIAHPETLQQLRRAIIQHHTVRLDYHTRSATNQDVAGSKTTRDVDPYALVHLDNAWYLSGYCHLRHDTRNFRLDRIDRLQVLLAAFTRPDDFRVGPKPPTEKDITARVLFKPAVARWVQEDSFFYIVNMENQPDGLLVTLRVRQESDLLQWLLGWGANVRVLEPISLQQRIAAELASAIRQYQTLTDS
;
A
#
# COMPACT_ATOMS: atom_id res chain seq x y z
N MET A 1 38.86 11.16 -23.47
CA MET A 1 38.03 10.13 -22.78
C MET A 1 38.50 8.74 -23.23
N ASN A 2 38.73 7.80 -22.31
CA ASN A 2 39.12 6.44 -22.69
C ASN A 2 37.90 5.68 -23.32
N ARG A 3 38.14 4.52 -23.94
CA ARG A 3 37.09 3.75 -24.64
C ARG A 3 35.99 3.25 -23.70
N THR A 4 36.35 2.76 -22.52
CA THR A 4 35.41 2.22 -21.54
C THR A 4 34.48 3.30 -21.01
N ASP A 5 35.04 4.45 -20.62
CA ASP A 5 34.27 5.58 -20.13
C ASP A 5 33.29 6.08 -21.21
N ARG A 6 33.72 6.07 -22.48
CA ARG A 6 32.88 6.48 -23.59
C ARG A 6 31.73 5.50 -23.83
N LEU A 7 31.96 4.19 -23.75
CA LEU A 7 30.90 3.18 -23.88
C LEU A 7 29.83 3.36 -22.80
N LEU A 8 30.23 3.57 -21.54
CA LEU A 8 29.30 3.85 -20.44
C LEU A 8 28.52 5.14 -20.67
N SER A 9 29.23 6.21 -21.10
CA SER A 9 28.58 7.50 -21.36
C SER A 9 27.61 7.44 -22.55
N LEU A 10 27.88 6.61 -23.55
CA LEU A 10 26.98 6.35 -24.67
C LEU A 10 25.66 5.66 -24.20
N ILE A 11 25.76 4.70 -23.29
CA ILE A 11 24.57 4.06 -22.72
C ILE A 11 23.73 5.10 -21.99
N VAL A 12 24.34 5.94 -21.15
CA VAL A 12 23.64 7.00 -20.38
C VAL A 12 22.98 7.99 -21.33
N GLU A 13 23.65 8.41 -22.40
CA GLU A 13 23.13 9.36 -23.37
C GLU A 13 21.93 8.79 -24.15
N LEU A 14 22.02 7.51 -24.59
CA LEU A 14 20.91 6.82 -25.26
C LEU A 14 19.73 6.54 -24.33
N GLN A 15 19.94 6.44 -23.01
CA GLN A 15 18.86 6.35 -22.02
C GLN A 15 18.16 7.68 -21.79
N ALA A 16 18.93 8.78 -21.78
CA ALA A 16 18.39 10.12 -21.57
C ALA A 16 17.59 10.65 -22.76
N LYS A 17 18.01 10.29 -23.97
CA LYS A 17 17.41 10.76 -25.23
C LYS A 17 17.14 9.55 -26.13
N HIS A 18 15.89 9.22 -26.37
CA HIS A 18 15.48 7.98 -27.04
C HIS A 18 16.26 7.71 -28.34
N TRP A 19 16.05 8.42 -29.40
CA TRP A 19 16.73 8.25 -30.69
C TRP A 19 17.83 9.26 -30.89
N GLN A 20 19.04 8.79 -31.20
CA GLN A 20 20.22 9.66 -31.45
C GLN A 20 20.93 9.26 -32.71
N ARG A 21 21.18 10.23 -33.59
CA ARG A 21 21.95 10.02 -34.82
C ARG A 21 23.44 9.84 -34.48
N ALA A 22 24.13 9.07 -35.32
CA ALA A 22 25.57 8.88 -35.17
C ALA A 22 26.36 10.20 -35.26
N GLU A 23 25.81 11.18 -35.98
CA GLU A 23 26.38 12.53 -36.11
C GLU A 23 26.32 13.31 -34.80
N ASP A 24 25.16 13.25 -34.14
CA ASP A 24 24.93 13.97 -32.88
C ASP A 24 25.78 13.37 -31.76
N LEU A 25 25.84 12.03 -31.69
CA LEU A 25 26.70 11.33 -30.77
C LEU A 25 28.20 11.62 -31.03
N ALA A 26 28.60 11.65 -32.30
CA ALA A 26 29.96 11.96 -32.67
C ALA A 26 30.37 13.40 -32.25
N ALA A 27 29.45 14.35 -32.38
CA ALA A 27 29.64 15.72 -31.92
C ALA A 27 29.68 15.82 -30.40
N THR A 28 28.75 15.16 -29.71
CA THR A 28 28.68 15.15 -28.22
C THR A 28 29.95 14.57 -27.57
N PHE A 29 30.48 13.49 -28.14
CA PHE A 29 31.65 12.80 -27.60
C PHE A 29 32.98 13.20 -28.23
N GLU A 30 32.96 14.18 -29.14
CA GLU A 30 34.14 14.71 -29.88
C GLU A 30 34.95 13.60 -30.57
N VAL A 31 34.25 12.66 -31.24
CA VAL A 31 34.85 11.53 -31.97
C VAL A 31 34.29 11.43 -33.37
N SER A 32 34.93 10.59 -34.22
CA SER A 32 34.44 10.37 -35.59
C SER A 32 33.17 9.49 -35.58
N LYS A 33 32.29 9.64 -36.57
CA LYS A 33 31.14 8.72 -36.78
C LYS A 33 31.55 7.24 -36.85
N ARG A 34 32.73 6.97 -37.46
CA ARG A 34 33.30 5.63 -37.52
C ARG A 34 33.61 5.08 -36.14
N THR A 35 34.00 5.91 -35.19
CA THR A 35 34.21 5.54 -33.78
C THR A 35 32.89 5.19 -33.11
N ILE A 36 31.84 5.99 -33.34
CA ILE A 36 30.49 5.72 -32.82
C ILE A 36 29.96 4.36 -33.33
N TYR A 37 30.05 4.11 -34.65
CA TYR A 37 29.62 2.82 -35.19
C TYR A 37 30.34 1.61 -34.55
N ARG A 38 31.66 1.75 -34.35
CA ARG A 38 32.43 0.70 -33.69
C ARG A 38 32.07 0.53 -32.20
N ASP A 39 31.77 1.60 -31.52
CA ASP A 39 31.37 1.60 -30.13
C ASP A 39 29.94 1.03 -29.97
N MET A 40 29.01 1.32 -30.88
CA MET A 40 27.67 0.69 -30.92
C MET A 40 27.76 -0.82 -31.12
N LEU A 41 28.59 -1.27 -32.05
CA LEU A 41 28.84 -2.71 -32.25
C LEU A 41 29.41 -3.37 -30.99
N ALA A 42 30.36 -2.71 -30.33
CA ALA A 42 30.93 -3.23 -29.10
C ALA A 42 29.89 -3.29 -27.95
N LEU A 43 28.96 -2.34 -27.87
CA LEU A 43 27.87 -2.40 -26.90
C LEU A 43 26.93 -3.59 -27.18
N MET A 44 26.58 -3.82 -28.44
CA MET A 44 25.77 -4.98 -28.87
C MET A 44 26.49 -6.32 -28.54
N GLU A 45 27.81 -6.39 -28.80
CA GLU A 45 28.61 -7.56 -28.44
C GLU A 45 28.68 -7.81 -26.92
N LEU A 46 28.60 -6.74 -26.11
CA LEU A 46 28.51 -6.81 -24.66
C LEU A 46 27.08 -7.15 -24.15
N GLY A 47 26.13 -7.38 -25.06
CA GLY A 47 24.73 -7.73 -24.70
C GLY A 47 23.87 -6.51 -24.37
N VAL A 48 24.32 -5.29 -24.65
CA VAL A 48 23.47 -4.09 -24.56
C VAL A 48 22.52 -4.07 -25.77
N PRO A 49 21.18 -4.08 -25.56
CA PRO A 49 20.22 -4.15 -26.65
C PRO A 49 20.07 -2.78 -27.35
N VAL A 50 21.08 -2.43 -28.12
CA VAL A 50 21.04 -1.24 -28.98
C VAL A 50 20.23 -1.58 -30.24
N ILE A 51 19.19 -0.82 -30.48
CA ILE A 51 18.41 -0.86 -31.71
C ILE A 51 18.87 0.24 -32.68
N SER A 52 18.78 0.00 -33.97
CA SER A 52 19.12 0.99 -35.01
C SER A 52 18.00 1.11 -36.03
N SER A 53 17.65 2.34 -36.41
CA SER A 53 16.66 2.65 -37.42
C SER A 53 17.26 3.59 -38.48
N PRO A 54 17.11 3.26 -39.79
CA PRO A 54 17.57 4.15 -40.84
C PRO A 54 16.91 5.53 -40.76
N GLY A 55 17.71 6.58 -40.64
CA GLY A 55 17.23 7.96 -40.54
C GLY A 55 16.97 8.47 -39.12
N GLU A 56 16.70 7.61 -38.15
CA GLU A 56 16.48 7.96 -36.75
C GLU A 56 17.76 7.80 -35.91
N GLY A 57 18.60 6.81 -36.24
CA GLY A 57 19.86 6.58 -35.56
C GLY A 57 19.85 5.34 -34.62
N TYR A 58 20.32 5.52 -33.41
CA TYR A 58 20.44 4.50 -32.39
C TYR A 58 19.56 4.83 -31.18
N ALA A 59 18.97 3.80 -30.58
CA ALA A 59 18.27 3.87 -29.30
C ALA A 59 18.55 2.60 -28.50
N LEU A 60 18.20 2.59 -27.23
CA LEU A 60 18.10 1.36 -26.43
C LEU A 60 16.69 0.80 -26.53
N ASP A 61 16.56 -0.52 -26.50
CA ASP A 61 15.26 -1.20 -26.47
C ASP A 61 14.47 -0.77 -25.23
N GLU A 62 13.15 -0.59 -25.37
CA GLU A 62 12.21 -0.10 -24.31
C GLU A 62 12.13 -1.01 -23.09
N GLY A 63 12.99 -1.82 -22.79
CA GLY A 63 13.05 -2.63 -21.58
C GLY A 63 14.41 -2.64 -20.92
N TYR A 64 15.39 -1.98 -21.52
CA TYR A 64 16.74 -1.96 -21.02
C TYR A 64 16.95 -0.77 -20.08
N PHE A 65 16.91 -1.07 -18.80
CA PHE A 65 17.18 -0.09 -17.75
C PHE A 65 18.37 -0.54 -16.90
N LEU A 66 19.22 0.41 -16.63
CA LEU A 66 20.19 0.58 -15.57
C LEU A 66 21.65 0.58 -16.02
N PRO A 67 22.29 1.77 -15.99
CA PRO A 67 23.72 1.86 -15.71
C PRO A 67 24.02 1.24 -14.33
N PRO A 68 25.27 0.89 -14.00
CA PRO A 68 25.60 0.45 -12.65
C PRO A 68 25.16 1.51 -11.64
N LEU A 69 24.04 1.24 -10.95
CA LEU A 69 23.60 2.07 -9.84
C LEU A 69 24.59 1.81 -8.68
N SER A 70 25.19 2.85 -8.18
CA SER A 70 25.93 2.80 -6.92
C SER A 70 24.99 3.29 -5.81
N PHE A 71 24.81 2.47 -4.78
CA PHE A 71 24.05 2.82 -3.59
C PHE A 71 24.99 3.10 -2.43
N ASN A 72 24.71 4.13 -1.65
CA ASN A 72 25.32 4.29 -0.33
C ASN A 72 24.67 3.33 0.68
N THR A 73 25.20 3.30 1.91
CA THR A 73 24.72 2.39 2.97
C THR A 73 23.24 2.59 3.25
N ASP A 74 22.79 3.84 3.47
CA ASP A 74 21.42 4.15 3.84
C ASP A 74 20.42 3.80 2.72
N GLU A 75 20.77 4.11 1.47
CA GLU A 75 19.96 3.76 0.29
C GLU A 75 19.81 2.24 0.16
N SER A 76 20.91 1.50 0.37
CA SER A 76 20.90 0.03 0.32
C SER A 76 20.01 -0.57 1.40
N ILE A 77 20.08 -0.05 2.63
CA ILE A 77 19.27 -0.48 3.76
C ILE A 77 17.79 -0.26 3.45
N VAL A 78 17.41 0.95 3.04
CA VAL A 78 16.01 1.30 2.74
C VAL A 78 15.45 0.41 1.63
N LEU A 79 16.21 0.19 0.56
CA LEU A 79 15.79 -0.68 -0.55
C LEU A 79 15.62 -2.14 -0.11
N LEU A 80 16.56 -2.68 0.66
CA LEU A 80 16.52 -4.08 1.09
C LEU A 80 15.46 -4.32 2.17
N LEU A 81 15.27 -3.39 3.12
CA LEU A 81 14.16 -3.45 4.07
C LEU A 81 12.80 -3.33 3.35
N GLY A 82 12.71 -2.46 2.35
CA GLY A 82 11.50 -2.33 1.52
C GLY A 82 11.18 -3.61 0.76
N THR A 83 12.18 -4.28 0.16
CA THR A 83 11.96 -5.57 -0.52
C THR A 83 11.60 -6.67 0.47
N ASP A 84 12.13 -6.68 1.68
CA ASP A 84 11.77 -7.63 2.74
C ASP A 84 10.29 -7.45 3.17
N PHE A 85 9.87 -6.21 3.40
CA PHE A 85 8.47 -5.89 3.66
C PHE A 85 7.55 -6.39 2.53
N MET A 86 7.92 -6.16 1.27
CA MET A 86 7.15 -6.64 0.11
C MET A 86 7.08 -8.16 0.04
N GLN A 87 8.16 -8.87 0.43
CA GLN A 87 8.16 -10.33 0.48
C GLN A 87 7.19 -10.89 1.54
N GLN A 88 7.01 -10.19 2.66
CA GLN A 88 6.15 -10.63 3.76
C GLN A 88 4.68 -10.26 3.56
N THR A 89 4.39 -9.18 2.83
CA THR A 89 3.07 -8.54 2.81
C THR A 89 2.30 -8.77 1.51
N PHE A 90 2.98 -9.15 0.41
CA PHE A 90 2.37 -9.23 -0.91
C PHE A 90 2.25 -10.65 -1.44
N ASP A 91 1.53 -10.80 -2.57
CA ASP A 91 1.31 -12.09 -3.25
C ASP A 91 2.59 -12.68 -3.88
N ALA A 92 2.53 -13.95 -4.28
CA ALA A 92 3.67 -14.71 -4.80
C ALA A 92 4.39 -14.04 -5.98
N GLN A 93 3.69 -13.27 -6.82
CA GLN A 93 4.28 -12.55 -7.94
C GLN A 93 5.21 -11.43 -7.43
N TYR A 94 4.72 -10.60 -6.49
CA TYR A 94 5.54 -9.54 -5.89
C TYR A 94 6.63 -10.09 -4.98
N GLN A 95 6.37 -11.18 -4.25
CA GLN A 95 7.41 -11.88 -3.50
C GLN A 95 8.57 -12.34 -4.40
N SER A 96 8.25 -12.91 -5.58
CA SER A 96 9.26 -13.32 -6.56
C SER A 96 10.02 -12.12 -7.11
N ALA A 97 9.31 -11.05 -7.47
CA ALA A 97 9.92 -9.81 -7.96
C ALA A 97 10.82 -9.16 -6.89
N ALA A 98 10.38 -9.12 -5.63
CA ALA A 98 11.15 -8.60 -4.51
C ALA A 98 12.42 -9.42 -4.27
N ARG A 99 12.36 -10.76 -4.30
CA ARG A 99 13.55 -11.62 -4.22
C ARG A 99 14.54 -11.34 -5.36
N SER A 100 14.03 -11.19 -6.59
CA SER A 100 14.87 -10.85 -7.75
C SER A 100 15.53 -9.48 -7.58
N ALA A 101 14.79 -8.47 -7.14
CA ALA A 101 15.31 -7.13 -6.85
C ALA A 101 16.38 -7.16 -5.75
N THR A 102 16.11 -7.84 -4.63
CA THR A 102 17.08 -8.07 -3.54
C THR A 102 18.38 -8.65 -4.07
N SER A 103 18.30 -9.69 -4.90
CA SER A 103 19.50 -10.33 -5.48
C SER A 103 20.31 -9.36 -6.35
N LYS A 104 19.64 -8.56 -7.19
CA LYS A 104 20.29 -7.56 -8.05
C LYS A 104 20.93 -6.43 -7.23
N ILE A 105 20.23 -5.93 -6.22
CA ILE A 105 20.77 -4.88 -5.32
C ILE A 105 22.02 -5.42 -4.60
N ARG A 106 21.94 -6.61 -4.01
CA ARG A 106 23.08 -7.23 -3.31
C ARG A 106 24.27 -7.48 -4.22
N ALA A 107 24.05 -7.78 -5.50
CA ALA A 107 25.13 -8.04 -6.46
C ALA A 107 25.99 -6.80 -6.75
N VAL A 108 25.42 -5.59 -6.65
CA VAL A 108 26.14 -4.33 -6.89
C VAL A 108 26.78 -3.73 -5.64
N LEU A 109 26.46 -4.27 -4.44
CA LEU A 109 27.05 -3.82 -3.18
C LEU A 109 28.46 -4.38 -2.97
N SER A 110 29.35 -3.57 -2.38
CA SER A 110 30.63 -4.05 -1.86
C SER A 110 30.43 -5.05 -0.72
N GLN A 111 31.42 -5.91 -0.47
CA GLN A 111 31.35 -6.89 0.62
C GLN A 111 31.07 -6.21 1.97
N ARG A 112 31.77 -5.12 2.27
CA ARG A 112 31.57 -4.33 3.49
C ARG A 112 30.13 -3.86 3.67
N LEU A 113 29.51 -3.31 2.60
CA LEU A 113 28.13 -2.85 2.64
C LEU A 113 27.15 -4.02 2.81
N ARG A 114 27.43 -5.18 2.24
CA ARG A 114 26.63 -6.39 2.44
C ARG A 114 26.61 -6.81 3.91
N ASP A 115 27.78 -6.83 4.54
CA ASP A 115 27.91 -7.23 5.94
C ASP A 115 27.19 -6.24 6.87
N GLU A 116 27.34 -4.91 6.64
CA GLU A 116 26.60 -3.87 7.39
C GLU A 116 25.08 -4.00 7.24
N VAL A 117 24.61 -4.29 6.04
CA VAL A 117 23.17 -4.50 5.77
C VAL A 117 22.64 -5.78 6.43
N ASP A 118 23.40 -6.87 6.40
CA ASP A 118 23.02 -8.14 7.03
C ASP A 118 22.92 -8.00 8.56
N ASP A 119 23.83 -7.28 9.18
CA ASP A 119 23.78 -6.97 10.62
C ASP A 119 22.54 -6.14 10.96
N LEU A 120 22.20 -5.14 10.16
CA LEU A 120 21.01 -4.32 10.35
C LEU A 120 19.72 -5.07 10.09
N GLN A 121 19.64 -5.91 9.05
CA GLN A 121 18.47 -6.77 8.80
C GLN A 121 18.23 -7.80 9.91
N THR A 122 19.28 -8.22 10.59
CA THR A 122 19.17 -9.10 11.76
C THR A 122 18.60 -8.34 12.96
N SER A 123 18.94 -7.06 13.10
CA SER A 123 18.52 -6.19 14.20
C SER A 123 17.15 -5.52 13.97
N MET A 124 16.72 -5.34 12.72
CA MET A 124 15.46 -4.71 12.33
C MET A 124 14.61 -5.68 11.51
N ARG A 125 13.49 -6.12 12.07
CA ARG A 125 12.54 -7.00 11.38
C ARG A 125 11.15 -6.39 11.35
N PHE A 126 10.50 -6.44 10.21
CA PHE A 126 9.05 -6.28 10.14
C PHE A 126 8.42 -7.58 10.64
N ILE A 127 7.76 -7.53 11.79
CA ILE A 127 7.04 -8.69 12.32
C ILE A 127 5.57 -8.47 12.00
N ALA A 128 5.02 -9.24 11.07
CA ALA A 128 3.58 -9.32 10.91
C ALA A 128 3.00 -10.01 12.15
N VAL A 129 2.07 -9.36 12.84
CA VAL A 129 1.49 -9.84 14.10
C VAL A 129 0.74 -11.17 13.90
N ASN A 130 0.24 -11.42 12.69
CA ASN A 130 -0.32 -12.69 12.26
C ASN A 130 0.16 -13.01 10.84
N PRO A 131 1.18 -13.86 10.66
CA PRO A 131 1.64 -14.27 9.33
C PRO A 131 0.56 -14.94 8.48
N SER A 132 -0.42 -15.58 9.11
CA SER A 132 -1.59 -16.17 8.45
C SER A 132 -2.61 -15.14 7.96
N ASP A 133 -2.67 -13.95 8.55
CA ASP A 133 -3.62 -12.90 8.15
C ASP A 133 -3.06 -11.97 7.06
N SER A 134 -1.73 -11.82 6.98
CA SER A 134 -1.09 -10.93 5.98
C SER A 134 -1.22 -11.44 4.55
N ILE A 135 -1.48 -12.76 4.34
CA ILE A 135 -1.59 -13.39 3.02
C ILE A 135 -2.90 -14.21 2.92
N ALA A 136 -3.92 -13.86 3.68
CA ALA A 136 -5.16 -14.64 3.73
C ALA A 136 -5.78 -14.93 2.35
N HIS A 137 -5.51 -14.08 1.33
CA HIS A 137 -6.03 -14.27 -0.03
C HIS A 137 -5.09 -13.71 -1.10
N PRO A 138 -3.93 -14.34 -1.36
CA PRO A 138 -2.97 -13.86 -2.35
C PRO A 138 -3.55 -13.79 -3.76
N GLU A 139 -4.45 -14.73 -4.11
CA GLU A 139 -5.15 -14.74 -5.39
C GLU A 139 -6.12 -13.56 -5.51
N THR A 140 -6.86 -13.25 -4.44
CA THR A 140 -7.78 -12.11 -4.39
C THR A 140 -7.03 -10.80 -4.58
N LEU A 141 -5.89 -10.62 -3.91
CA LEU A 141 -5.05 -9.45 -4.05
C LEU A 141 -4.55 -9.27 -5.49
N GLN A 142 -4.09 -10.36 -6.11
CA GLN A 142 -3.63 -10.37 -7.50
C GLN A 142 -4.76 -10.02 -8.49
N GLN A 143 -5.95 -10.62 -8.31
CA GLN A 143 -7.11 -10.36 -9.17
C GLN A 143 -7.57 -8.91 -9.05
N LEU A 144 -7.65 -8.36 -7.83
CA LEU A 144 -8.03 -6.97 -7.58
C LEU A 144 -7.04 -6.00 -8.21
N ARG A 145 -5.74 -6.26 -8.08
CA ARG A 145 -4.71 -5.43 -8.69
C ARG A 145 -4.85 -5.38 -10.21
N ARG A 146 -5.09 -6.53 -10.86
CA ARG A 146 -5.34 -6.60 -12.31
C ARG A 146 -6.60 -5.83 -12.69
N ALA A 147 -7.69 -6.01 -11.93
CA ALA A 147 -8.95 -5.31 -12.17
C ALA A 147 -8.82 -3.79 -12.04
N ILE A 148 -8.01 -3.31 -11.08
CA ILE A 148 -7.70 -1.88 -10.94
C ILE A 148 -6.96 -1.34 -12.15
N ILE A 149 -5.90 -2.03 -12.60
CA ILE A 149 -5.09 -1.61 -13.75
C ILE A 149 -5.90 -1.66 -15.06
N GLN A 150 -6.76 -2.66 -15.22
CA GLN A 150 -7.59 -2.86 -16.41
C GLN A 150 -8.92 -2.12 -16.34
N HIS A 151 -9.20 -1.41 -15.24
CA HIS A 151 -10.45 -0.70 -15.00
C HIS A 151 -11.70 -1.59 -15.12
N HIS A 152 -11.66 -2.81 -14.58
CA HIS A 152 -12.76 -3.74 -14.60
C HIS A 152 -13.50 -3.77 -13.26
N THR A 153 -14.84 -3.71 -13.29
CA THR A 153 -15.71 -3.91 -12.13
C THR A 153 -15.52 -5.32 -11.56
N VAL A 154 -15.60 -5.46 -10.26
CA VAL A 154 -15.54 -6.76 -9.58
C VAL A 154 -16.83 -7.04 -8.81
N ARG A 155 -17.23 -8.32 -8.77
CA ARG A 155 -18.32 -8.81 -7.93
C ARG A 155 -17.75 -9.48 -6.70
N LEU A 156 -18.20 -9.06 -5.51
CA LEU A 156 -17.74 -9.55 -4.22
C LEU A 156 -18.89 -10.24 -3.47
N ASP A 157 -18.65 -11.44 -2.97
CA ASP A 157 -19.44 -12.00 -1.87
C ASP A 157 -18.75 -11.57 -0.58
N TYR A 158 -19.40 -10.68 0.19
CA TYR A 158 -18.80 -9.95 1.29
C TYR A 158 -19.51 -10.18 2.62
N HIS A 159 -18.76 -10.53 3.67
CA HIS A 159 -19.26 -10.59 5.03
C HIS A 159 -19.25 -9.20 5.68
N THR A 160 -20.44 -8.66 5.90
CA THR A 160 -20.61 -7.43 6.67
C THR A 160 -20.65 -7.77 8.14
N ARG A 161 -19.81 -7.13 8.98
CA ARG A 161 -20.04 -7.15 10.43
C ARG A 161 -21.39 -6.49 10.69
N SER A 162 -22.38 -7.25 11.13
CA SER A 162 -23.64 -6.66 11.59
C SER A 162 -23.38 -5.91 12.88
N ALA A 163 -23.87 -4.68 12.93
CA ALA A 163 -23.73 -3.83 14.10
C ALA A 163 -24.91 -4.00 15.10
N THR A 164 -25.75 -4.99 14.89
CA THR A 164 -26.88 -5.30 15.78
C THR A 164 -26.71 -6.67 16.40
N ASN A 165 -26.84 -6.73 17.73
CA ASN A 165 -26.74 -7.95 18.56
C ASN A 165 -27.70 -9.10 18.20
N GLN A 166 -28.57 -8.91 17.20
CA GLN A 166 -29.55 -9.94 16.79
C GLN A 166 -29.05 -10.84 15.66
N ASP A 167 -27.98 -10.44 14.92
CA ASP A 167 -27.38 -11.25 13.88
C ASP A 167 -25.90 -11.53 14.18
N VAL A 168 -25.65 -12.53 14.99
CA VAL A 168 -24.28 -13.03 15.32
C VAL A 168 -23.60 -13.62 14.07
N ALA A 169 -24.39 -14.02 13.06
CA ALA A 169 -23.89 -14.38 11.75
C ALA A 169 -23.94 -13.12 10.87
N GLY A 170 -22.77 -12.51 10.63
CA GLY A 170 -22.66 -11.37 9.72
C GLY A 170 -23.40 -11.62 8.41
N SER A 171 -24.16 -10.63 7.93
CA SER A 171 -24.94 -10.82 6.72
C SER A 171 -24.03 -10.90 5.50
N LYS A 172 -24.10 -12.02 4.77
CA LYS A 172 -23.45 -12.19 3.48
C LYS A 172 -24.20 -11.37 2.42
N THR A 173 -23.48 -10.55 1.69
CA THR A 173 -24.04 -9.71 0.63
C THR A 173 -23.18 -9.78 -0.62
N THR A 174 -23.82 -9.91 -1.79
CA THR A 174 -23.14 -9.79 -3.08
C THR A 174 -23.14 -8.32 -3.51
N ARG A 175 -21.99 -7.83 -3.94
CA ARG A 175 -21.79 -6.41 -4.32
C ARG A 175 -20.96 -6.30 -5.58
N ASP A 176 -21.39 -5.45 -6.49
CA ASP A 176 -20.58 -5.00 -7.61
C ASP A 176 -19.84 -3.73 -7.17
N VAL A 177 -18.54 -3.72 -7.40
CA VAL A 177 -17.63 -2.65 -6.96
C VAL A 177 -16.67 -2.29 -8.09
N ASP A 178 -16.53 -1.00 -8.36
CA ASP A 178 -15.46 -0.47 -9.20
C ASP A 178 -14.21 -0.27 -8.35
N PRO A 179 -13.18 -1.10 -8.49
CA PRO A 179 -12.02 -1.08 -7.62
C PRO A 179 -11.10 0.08 -7.99
N TYR A 180 -10.88 1.02 -7.06
CA TYR A 180 -10.06 2.21 -7.29
C TYR A 180 -8.63 2.08 -6.76
N ALA A 181 -8.47 1.49 -5.57
CA ALA A 181 -7.18 1.34 -4.93
C ALA A 181 -7.16 0.18 -3.92
N LEU A 182 -5.95 -0.35 -3.67
CA LEU A 182 -5.65 -1.25 -2.56
C LEU A 182 -4.86 -0.49 -1.50
N VAL A 183 -5.27 -0.63 -0.26
CA VAL A 183 -4.66 0.04 0.90
C VAL A 183 -4.28 -1.00 1.92
N HIS A 184 -3.03 -1.00 2.35
CA HIS A 184 -2.58 -1.80 3.49
C HIS A 184 -2.56 -0.90 4.74
N LEU A 185 -3.38 -1.25 5.73
CA LEU A 185 -3.53 -0.48 6.97
C LEU A 185 -3.74 -1.46 8.14
N ASP A 186 -3.05 -1.24 9.26
CA ASP A 186 -3.18 -2.05 10.47
C ASP A 186 -3.11 -3.56 10.19
N ASN A 187 -2.09 -3.95 9.44
CA ASN A 187 -1.84 -5.34 9.03
C ASN A 187 -2.99 -6.01 8.25
N ALA A 188 -3.85 -5.24 7.62
CA ALA A 188 -4.94 -5.72 6.77
C ALA A 188 -4.99 -5.00 5.43
N TRP A 189 -5.39 -5.74 4.40
CA TRP A 189 -5.63 -5.19 3.08
C TRP A 189 -7.08 -4.73 2.93
N TYR A 190 -7.25 -3.56 2.35
CA TYR A 190 -8.55 -2.96 2.02
C TYR A 190 -8.62 -2.64 0.54
N LEU A 191 -9.75 -2.97 -0.08
CA LEU A 191 -10.16 -2.46 -1.37
C LEU A 191 -10.96 -1.18 -1.16
N SER A 192 -10.48 -0.06 -1.69
CA SER A 192 -11.26 1.17 -1.80
C SER A 192 -11.89 1.23 -3.20
N GLY A 193 -13.20 1.42 -3.30
CA GLY A 193 -13.90 1.42 -4.58
C GLY A 193 -15.36 1.88 -4.48
N TYR A 194 -15.97 2.18 -5.63
CA TYR A 194 -17.37 2.56 -5.72
C TYR A 194 -18.27 1.33 -5.63
N CYS A 195 -19.13 1.29 -4.64
CA CYS A 195 -20.09 0.22 -4.41
C CYS A 195 -21.42 0.53 -5.11
N HIS A 196 -21.77 -0.22 -6.14
CA HIS A 196 -23.03 -0.03 -6.88
C HIS A 196 -24.28 -0.25 -6.01
N LEU A 197 -24.21 -1.17 -5.03
CA LEU A 197 -25.34 -1.42 -4.11
C LEU A 197 -25.61 -0.23 -3.17
N ARG A 198 -24.58 0.53 -2.79
CA ARG A 198 -24.70 1.64 -1.84
C ARG A 198 -24.55 3.01 -2.51
N HIS A 199 -24.28 3.05 -3.81
CA HIS A 199 -24.07 4.26 -4.61
C HIS A 199 -23.03 5.20 -3.99
N ASP A 200 -21.93 4.61 -3.47
CA ASP A 200 -20.91 5.37 -2.75
C ASP A 200 -19.56 4.64 -2.73
N THR A 201 -18.47 5.40 -2.59
CA THR A 201 -17.15 4.79 -2.40
C THR A 201 -17.02 4.22 -0.99
N ARG A 202 -16.61 2.95 -0.91
CA ARG A 202 -16.48 2.20 0.32
C ARG A 202 -15.13 1.49 0.41
N ASN A 203 -14.73 1.16 1.64
CA ASN A 203 -13.59 0.30 1.90
C ASN A 203 -14.07 -1.10 2.27
N PHE A 204 -13.49 -2.10 1.62
CA PHE A 204 -13.79 -3.51 1.83
C PHE A 204 -12.54 -4.20 2.32
N ARG A 205 -12.57 -4.75 3.49
CA ARG A 205 -11.46 -5.53 4.04
C ARG A 205 -11.36 -6.87 3.30
N LEU A 206 -10.18 -7.22 2.79
CA LEU A 206 -10.01 -8.35 1.87
C LEU A 206 -10.31 -9.71 2.53
N ASP A 207 -9.97 -9.87 3.81
CA ASP A 207 -10.23 -11.08 4.59
C ASP A 207 -11.74 -11.37 4.83
N ARG A 208 -12.62 -10.43 4.47
CA ARG A 208 -14.08 -10.58 4.52
C ARG A 208 -14.70 -10.87 3.16
N ILE A 209 -13.88 -11.08 2.14
CA ILE A 209 -14.32 -11.44 0.79
C ILE A 209 -14.23 -12.95 0.66
N ASP A 210 -15.37 -13.64 0.62
CA ASP A 210 -15.41 -15.08 0.41
C ASP A 210 -15.12 -15.47 -1.05
N ARG A 211 -15.66 -14.66 -1.97
CA ARG A 211 -15.56 -14.90 -3.41
C ARG A 211 -15.39 -13.59 -4.15
N LEU A 212 -14.51 -13.60 -5.13
CA LEU A 212 -14.28 -12.48 -6.04
C LEU A 212 -14.42 -12.97 -7.49
N GLN A 213 -15.09 -12.18 -8.30
CA GLN A 213 -15.20 -12.38 -9.75
C GLN A 213 -14.94 -11.06 -10.45
N VAL A 214 -13.98 -11.04 -11.38
CA VAL A 214 -13.75 -9.89 -12.27
C VAL A 214 -14.80 -9.93 -13.37
N LEU A 215 -15.51 -8.83 -13.56
CA LEU A 215 -16.52 -8.67 -14.61
C LEU A 215 -15.90 -8.04 -15.85
N LEU A 216 -16.56 -8.23 -17.01
CA LEU A 216 -16.15 -7.56 -18.25
C LEU A 216 -16.56 -6.07 -18.30
N ALA A 217 -17.39 -5.62 -17.35
CA ALA A 217 -17.82 -4.24 -17.27
C ALA A 217 -16.62 -3.35 -16.91
N ALA A 218 -16.39 -2.33 -17.74
CA ALA A 218 -15.37 -1.33 -17.50
C ALA A 218 -15.94 -0.14 -16.72
N PHE A 219 -15.09 0.50 -15.92
CA PHE A 219 -15.45 1.73 -15.20
C PHE A 219 -14.41 2.83 -15.47
N THR A 220 -14.77 4.06 -15.17
CA THR A 220 -13.86 5.21 -15.17
C THR A 220 -13.62 5.66 -13.74
N ARG A 221 -12.37 5.65 -13.30
CA ARG A 221 -12.02 6.17 -11.97
C ARG A 221 -12.09 7.69 -11.99
N PRO A 222 -12.77 8.34 -11.02
CA PRO A 222 -12.78 9.81 -10.92
C PRO A 222 -11.35 10.37 -10.76
N ASP A 223 -11.06 11.46 -11.48
CA ASP A 223 -9.73 12.10 -11.46
C ASP A 223 -9.40 12.72 -10.09
N ASP A 224 -10.41 13.11 -9.34
CA ASP A 224 -10.32 13.65 -7.99
C ASP A 224 -10.21 12.58 -6.90
N PHE A 225 -10.32 11.30 -7.25
CA PHE A 225 -10.16 10.23 -6.26
C PHE A 225 -8.78 10.27 -5.62
N ARG A 226 -8.76 10.31 -4.29
CA ARG A 226 -7.55 10.18 -3.47
C ARG A 226 -7.73 9.05 -2.47
N VAL A 227 -6.65 8.29 -2.27
CA VAL A 227 -6.57 7.30 -1.19
C VAL A 227 -6.43 8.06 0.13
N GLY A 228 -7.32 7.80 1.08
CA GLY A 228 -7.27 8.45 2.38
C GLY A 228 -8.65 8.84 2.92
N PRO A 229 -8.70 9.59 4.01
CA PRO A 229 -9.93 10.11 4.54
C PRO A 229 -10.61 11.02 3.52
N LYS A 230 -11.86 10.74 3.22
CA LYS A 230 -12.65 11.56 2.32
C LYS A 230 -12.87 12.96 2.90
N PRO A 231 -13.00 13.99 2.03
CA PRO A 231 -13.49 15.28 2.50
C PRO A 231 -14.83 15.10 3.22
N PRO A 232 -15.09 15.90 4.25
CA PRO A 232 -16.32 15.84 5.04
C PRO A 232 -17.55 16.02 4.14
N THR A 233 -18.56 15.19 4.38
CA THR A 233 -19.86 15.30 3.72
C THR A 233 -20.93 15.55 4.79
N GLU A 234 -22.07 16.12 4.40
CA GLU A 234 -23.22 16.34 5.29
C GLU A 234 -23.76 15.05 5.94
N LYS A 235 -23.41 13.89 5.37
CA LYS A 235 -23.84 12.57 5.88
C LYS A 235 -22.87 11.99 6.91
N ASP A 236 -21.76 12.65 7.19
CA ASP A 236 -20.77 12.14 8.14
C ASP A 236 -21.20 12.48 9.57
N ILE A 237 -21.10 11.47 10.43
CA ILE A 237 -21.36 11.61 11.86
C ILE A 237 -20.08 12.09 12.52
N THR A 238 -20.16 13.21 13.21
CA THR A 238 -19.06 13.69 14.07
C THR A 238 -19.28 13.17 15.48
N ALA A 239 -18.33 12.41 16.01
CA ALA A 239 -18.33 11.98 17.39
C ALA A 239 -17.24 12.71 18.18
N ARG A 240 -17.59 13.16 19.41
CA ARG A 240 -16.65 13.76 20.35
C ARG A 240 -16.49 12.83 21.53
N VAL A 241 -15.28 12.45 21.81
CA VAL A 241 -14.96 11.50 22.87
C VAL A 241 -13.84 12.03 23.75
N LEU A 242 -13.99 11.86 25.06
CA LEU A 242 -13.02 12.31 26.06
C LEU A 242 -12.30 11.10 26.63
N PHE A 243 -10.99 11.08 26.50
CA PHE A 243 -10.11 10.07 27.10
C PHE A 243 -9.51 10.61 28.40
N LYS A 244 -9.42 9.75 29.42
CA LYS A 244 -8.76 10.11 30.66
C LYS A 244 -7.28 10.46 30.45
N PRO A 245 -6.69 11.34 31.28
CA PRO A 245 -5.29 11.72 31.17
C PRO A 245 -4.33 10.53 31.18
N ALA A 246 -4.65 9.46 31.91
CA ALA A 246 -3.83 8.27 32.04
C ALA A 246 -3.58 7.54 30.70
N VAL A 247 -4.48 7.67 29.71
CA VAL A 247 -4.37 7.01 28.40
C VAL A 247 -4.13 7.98 27.25
N ALA A 248 -4.09 9.29 27.51
CA ALA A 248 -3.98 10.32 26.49
C ALA A 248 -2.78 10.12 25.56
N ARG A 249 -1.62 9.75 26.11
CA ARG A 249 -0.42 9.48 25.34
C ARG A 249 -0.62 8.35 24.35
N TRP A 250 -1.19 7.23 24.78
CA TRP A 250 -1.40 6.07 23.89
C TRP A 250 -2.43 6.35 22.81
N VAL A 251 -3.46 7.17 23.10
CA VAL A 251 -4.43 7.61 22.10
C VAL A 251 -3.78 8.53 21.06
N GLN A 252 -2.80 9.37 21.47
CA GLN A 252 -2.05 10.21 20.54
C GLN A 252 -1.09 9.43 19.64
N GLU A 253 -0.58 8.29 20.14
CA GLU A 253 0.28 7.37 19.39
C GLU A 253 -0.56 6.47 18.44
N ASP A 254 -1.89 6.37 18.66
CA ASP A 254 -2.78 5.55 17.86
C ASP A 254 -3.12 6.22 16.52
N SER A 255 -2.87 5.49 15.43
CA SER A 255 -3.14 5.95 14.06
C SER A 255 -4.56 5.66 13.61
N PHE A 256 -5.56 5.76 14.51
CA PHE A 256 -6.93 5.43 14.16
C PHE A 256 -7.49 6.32 13.05
N PHE A 257 -7.82 5.72 11.92
CA PHE A 257 -8.14 6.36 10.64
C PHE A 257 -9.24 7.44 10.72
N TYR A 258 -10.14 7.34 11.69
CA TYR A 258 -11.29 8.24 11.81
C TYR A 258 -11.03 9.47 12.67
N ILE A 259 -9.82 9.63 13.22
CA ILE A 259 -9.46 10.80 14.02
C ILE A 259 -9.29 12.01 13.11
N VAL A 260 -10.02 13.09 13.43
CA VAL A 260 -9.96 14.35 12.70
C VAL A 260 -9.17 15.41 13.48
N ASN A 261 -9.33 15.41 14.82
CA ASN A 261 -8.69 16.38 15.68
C ASN A 261 -8.49 15.81 17.08
N MET A 262 -7.44 16.27 17.78
CA MET A 262 -7.15 15.95 19.16
C MET A 262 -6.80 17.25 19.92
N GLU A 263 -7.42 17.45 21.07
CA GLU A 263 -7.22 18.62 21.91
C GLU A 263 -6.98 18.22 23.35
N ASN A 264 -5.88 18.67 23.93
CA ASN A 264 -5.65 18.49 25.36
C ASN A 264 -6.57 19.39 26.17
N GLN A 265 -7.31 18.83 27.11
CA GLN A 265 -8.19 19.53 28.04
C GLN A 265 -7.79 19.22 29.47
N PRO A 266 -8.21 20.03 30.47
CA PRO A 266 -7.91 19.81 31.89
C PRO A 266 -8.34 18.40 32.36
N ASP A 267 -9.45 17.91 31.81
CA ASP A 267 -10.07 16.61 32.18
C ASP A 267 -9.54 15.43 31.35
N GLY A 268 -8.65 15.66 30.35
CA GLY A 268 -8.10 14.63 29.51
C GLY A 268 -7.89 15.04 28.06
N LEU A 269 -7.87 14.06 27.15
CA LEU A 269 -7.71 14.28 25.72
C LEU A 269 -9.09 14.22 25.04
N LEU A 270 -9.52 15.33 24.50
CA LEU A 270 -10.71 15.40 23.64
C LEU A 270 -10.34 14.99 22.22
N VAL A 271 -10.99 13.96 21.69
CA VAL A 271 -10.80 13.48 20.34
C VAL A 271 -12.07 13.65 19.52
N THR A 272 -11.94 14.29 18.38
CA THR A 272 -13.02 14.42 17.38
C THR A 272 -12.84 13.38 16.32
N LEU A 273 -13.84 12.54 16.15
CA LEU A 273 -13.89 11.45 15.19
C LEU A 273 -14.93 11.74 14.11
N ARG A 274 -14.69 11.29 12.88
CA ARG A 274 -15.65 11.44 11.80
C ARG A 274 -15.84 10.11 11.08
N VAL A 275 -17.08 9.64 11.08
CA VAL A 275 -17.46 8.33 10.48
C VAL A 275 -18.79 8.46 9.74
N ARG A 276 -19.05 7.51 8.87
CA ARG A 276 -20.37 7.37 8.21
C ARG A 276 -21.35 6.54 9.01
N GLN A 277 -20.86 5.67 9.86
CA GLN A 277 -21.68 4.80 10.71
C GLN A 277 -21.04 4.73 12.09
N GLU A 278 -21.84 4.89 13.13
CA GLU A 278 -21.38 4.77 14.54
C GLU A 278 -20.74 3.40 14.84
N SER A 279 -21.20 2.36 14.11
CA SER A 279 -20.62 1.01 14.20
C SER A 279 -19.13 0.95 13.93
N ASP A 280 -18.60 1.88 13.15
CA ASP A 280 -17.18 1.90 12.81
C ASP A 280 -16.30 2.29 14.01
N LEU A 281 -16.89 2.97 15.01
CA LEU A 281 -16.21 3.41 16.23
C LEU A 281 -16.33 2.43 17.40
N LEU A 282 -17.38 1.58 17.41
CA LEU A 282 -17.73 0.78 18.61
C LEU A 282 -16.58 -0.06 19.14
N GLN A 283 -15.94 -0.82 18.26
CA GLN A 283 -14.88 -1.75 18.70
C GLN A 283 -13.68 -0.98 19.25
N TRP A 284 -13.30 0.10 18.61
CA TRP A 284 -12.17 0.91 19.05
C TRP A 284 -12.47 1.57 20.41
N LEU A 285 -13.65 2.17 20.56
CA LEU A 285 -14.07 2.78 21.82
C LEU A 285 -14.20 1.77 22.97
N LEU A 286 -14.79 0.60 22.70
CA LEU A 286 -14.90 -0.47 23.71
C LEU A 286 -13.54 -1.02 24.15
N GLY A 287 -12.53 -1.00 23.27
CA GLY A 287 -11.16 -1.40 23.58
C GLY A 287 -10.50 -0.53 24.66
N TRP A 288 -10.93 0.72 24.82
CA TRP A 288 -10.43 1.61 25.84
C TRP A 288 -11.11 1.44 27.21
N GLY A 289 -12.18 0.65 27.26
CA GLY A 289 -12.90 0.34 28.49
C GLY A 289 -13.38 1.58 29.25
N ALA A 290 -13.12 1.66 30.54
CA ALA A 290 -13.53 2.76 31.40
C ALA A 290 -12.69 4.05 31.23
N ASN A 291 -11.75 4.07 30.29
CA ASN A 291 -10.86 5.22 30.06
C ASN A 291 -11.38 6.18 29.02
N VAL A 292 -12.50 5.86 28.37
CA VAL A 292 -13.12 6.70 27.35
C VAL A 292 -14.57 7.02 27.70
N ARG A 293 -15.00 8.24 27.42
CA ARG A 293 -16.39 8.68 27.52
C ARG A 293 -16.80 9.37 26.23
N VAL A 294 -17.84 8.89 25.60
CA VAL A 294 -18.46 9.55 24.45
C VAL A 294 -19.22 10.77 24.97
N LEU A 295 -18.99 11.94 24.37
CA LEU A 295 -19.71 13.17 24.66
C LEU A 295 -20.85 13.38 23.66
N GLU A 296 -20.60 13.10 22.38
CA GLU A 296 -21.54 13.23 21.26
C GLU A 296 -21.24 12.15 20.20
N PRO A 297 -22.25 11.63 19.49
CA PRO A 297 -23.69 11.85 19.68
C PRO A 297 -24.27 10.97 20.81
N ILE A 298 -25.47 11.33 21.30
CA ILE A 298 -26.17 10.57 22.35
C ILE A 298 -26.49 9.13 21.89
N SER A 299 -26.81 8.92 20.61
CA SER A 299 -27.04 7.61 20.02
C SER A 299 -25.84 6.66 20.23
N LEU A 300 -24.64 7.14 20.02
CA LEU A 300 -23.41 6.37 20.23
C LEU A 300 -23.17 6.05 21.74
N GLN A 301 -23.47 7.00 22.63
CA GLN A 301 -23.44 6.76 24.07
C GLN A 301 -24.35 5.60 24.49
N GLN A 302 -25.63 5.68 24.04
CA GLN A 302 -26.64 4.66 24.35
C GLN A 302 -26.23 3.28 23.82
N ARG A 303 -25.65 3.25 22.63
CA ARG A 303 -25.20 2.03 22.00
C ARG A 303 -24.02 1.38 22.76
N ILE A 304 -23.02 2.16 23.18
CA ILE A 304 -21.91 1.66 23.99
C ILE A 304 -22.43 1.15 25.34
N ALA A 305 -23.35 1.89 25.99
CA ALA A 305 -23.94 1.46 27.25
C ALA A 305 -24.69 0.12 27.12
N ALA A 306 -25.43 -0.07 26.03
CA ALA A 306 -26.13 -1.33 25.75
C ALA A 306 -25.17 -2.52 25.54
N GLU A 307 -24.07 -2.31 24.80
CA GLU A 307 -23.03 -3.32 24.58
C GLU A 307 -22.34 -3.71 25.90
N LEU A 308 -21.96 -2.73 26.71
CA LEU A 308 -21.35 -2.98 28.03
C LEU A 308 -22.30 -3.71 28.97
N ALA A 309 -23.59 -3.33 29.00
CA ALA A 309 -24.61 -4.02 29.80
C ALA A 309 -24.81 -5.48 29.34
N SER A 310 -24.75 -5.73 28.02
CA SER A 310 -24.81 -7.08 27.46
C SER A 310 -23.60 -7.92 27.86
N ALA A 311 -22.39 -7.34 27.78
CA ALA A 311 -21.16 -7.99 28.20
C ALA A 311 -21.19 -8.35 29.69
N ILE A 312 -21.60 -7.41 30.56
CA ILE A 312 -21.70 -7.65 32.03
C ILE A 312 -22.61 -8.82 32.32
N ARG A 313 -23.79 -8.93 31.69
CA ARG A 313 -24.70 -10.06 31.89
C ARG A 313 -24.06 -11.40 31.58
N GLN A 314 -23.21 -11.52 30.56
CA GLN A 314 -22.52 -12.76 30.22
C GLN A 314 -21.53 -13.21 31.32
N TYR A 315 -20.91 -12.28 32.02
CA TYR A 315 -19.97 -12.59 33.10
C TYR A 315 -20.67 -12.84 34.45
N GLN A 316 -21.81 -12.21 34.70
CA GLN A 316 -22.60 -12.43 35.92
C GLN A 316 -23.23 -13.81 35.97
N THR A 317 -23.68 -14.37 34.84
CA THR A 317 -24.20 -15.74 34.77
C THR A 317 -23.14 -16.82 35.04
N LEU A 318 -21.83 -16.50 34.93
CA LEU A 318 -20.74 -17.42 35.25
C LEU A 318 -20.36 -17.43 36.73
N THR A 319 -20.76 -16.44 37.52
CA THR A 319 -20.47 -16.36 38.96
C THR A 319 -21.55 -17.03 39.82
N ASP A 320 -22.71 -17.31 39.23
CA ASP A 320 -23.82 -17.97 39.92
C ASP A 320 -23.91 -19.50 39.64
N SER A 321 -22.88 -20.05 38.98
CA SER A 321 -22.72 -21.49 38.68
C SER A 321 -21.53 -22.06 39.43
#